data_bd1a2e1ec859edbbe525061097e428d8
#
_entry.id   bd1a2e1ec859edbbe525061097e428d8
#
_cell.length_a   1.000
_cell.length_b   1.000
_cell.length_c   1.000
_cell.angle_alpha   90.00
_cell.angle_beta   90.00
_cell.angle_gamma   90.00
#
_symmetry.space_group_name_H-M   'P 1'
#
loop_
_entity.id
_entity.type
_entity.pdbx_description
1 polymer ?
#
loop_
_entity_poly.entity_id
_entity_poly.type
_entity_poly.pdbx_seq_one_letter_code
_entity_poly.pdbx_strand_id
1 'polypeptide(L)' 'MAYLPRLPFERVLKKAGAKRVSQDALEEIANILEEKMMKIAQEAAALAKHAGRKTI' A
#
# COMPACT_ATOMS: atom_id res chain seq x y z
N MET A 1 -2.46 10.32 6.16
CA MET A 1 -0.98 10.27 6.07
C MET A 1 -0.52 8.87 5.73
N ALA A 2 0.35 8.75 4.75
CA ALA A 2 0.86 7.44 4.35
C ALA A 2 2.00 7.01 5.25
N TYR A 3 1.99 5.75 5.68
CA TYR A 3 3.05 5.16 6.49
C TYR A 3 4.10 4.43 5.65
N LEU A 4 3.87 4.34 4.35
CA LEU A 4 4.72 3.56 3.45
C LEU A 4 5.92 4.37 2.96
N PRO A 5 7.11 3.75 2.83
CA PRO A 5 8.26 4.42 2.25
C PRO A 5 7.99 4.82 0.79
N ARG A 6 8.42 6.02 0.41
CA ARG A 6 8.14 6.53 -0.93
C ARG A 6 9.12 6.04 -1.99
N LEU A 7 10.36 5.82 -1.60
CA LEU A 7 11.42 5.46 -2.54
C LEU A 7 11.14 4.17 -3.33
N PRO A 8 10.66 3.08 -2.70
CA PRO A 8 10.30 1.88 -3.44
C PRO A 8 9.21 2.13 -4.48
N PHE A 9 8.24 2.97 -4.18
CA PHE A 9 7.17 3.31 -5.12
C PHE A 9 7.70 4.09 -6.31
N GLU A 10 8.61 5.02 -6.07
CA GLU A 10 9.26 5.75 -7.14
C GLU A 10 9.99 4.81 -8.09
N ARG A 11 10.70 3.83 -7.55
CA ARG A 11 11.40 2.82 -8.36
C ARG A 11 10.43 2.00 -9.21
N VAL A 12 9.31 1.59 -8.64
CA VAL A 12 8.29 0.84 -9.37
C VAL A 12 7.69 1.67 -10.49
N LEU A 13 7.36 2.93 -10.21
CA LEU A 13 6.81 3.82 -11.22
C LEU A 13 7.77 4.05 -12.37
N LYS A 14 9.06 4.22 -12.08
CA LYS A 14 10.07 4.38 -13.11
C LYS A 14 10.22 3.12 -13.96
N LYS A 15 10.16 1.96 -13.34
CA LYS A 15 10.18 0.68 -14.05
C LYS A 15 8.97 0.53 -14.95
N ALA A 16 7.83 1.08 -14.55
CA ALA A 16 6.60 1.02 -15.34
C ALA A 16 6.58 2.02 -16.49
N GLY A 17 7.60 2.88 -16.59
CA GLY A 17 7.73 3.80 -17.71
C GLY A 17 7.68 5.28 -17.35
N ALA A 18 7.45 5.63 -16.11
CA ALA A 18 7.45 7.03 -15.70
C ALA A 18 8.86 7.59 -15.74
N LYS A 19 9.05 8.72 -16.43
CA LYS A 19 10.36 9.37 -16.52
C LYS A 19 10.66 10.21 -15.29
N ARG A 20 9.64 10.85 -14.75
CA ARG A 20 9.73 11.67 -13.53
C ARG A 20 8.53 11.39 -12.66
N VAL A 21 8.73 11.48 -11.36
CA VAL A 21 7.68 11.27 -10.38
C VAL A 21 7.76 12.42 -9.38
N SER A 22 6.68 13.20 -9.28
CA SER A 22 6.63 14.29 -8.32
C SER A 22 6.39 13.76 -6.91
N GLN A 23 6.78 14.53 -5.90
CA GLN A 23 6.52 14.17 -4.51
C GLN A 23 5.02 14.11 -4.22
N ASP A 24 4.24 15.01 -4.79
CA ASP A 24 2.78 15.01 -4.62
C ASP A 24 2.15 13.74 -5.20
N ALA A 25 2.63 13.30 -6.36
CA ALA A 25 2.16 12.06 -6.97
C ALA A 25 2.51 10.85 -6.11
N LEU A 26 3.71 10.81 -5.54
CA LEU A 26 4.12 9.74 -4.65
C LEU A 26 3.26 9.68 -3.40
N GLU A 27 2.95 10.82 -2.80
CA GLU A 27 2.09 10.88 -1.63
C GLU A 27 0.69 10.38 -1.95
N GLU A 28 0.13 10.81 -3.07
CA GLU A 28 -1.20 10.38 -3.50
C GLU A 28 -1.25 8.88 -3.72
N ILE A 29 -0.27 8.33 -4.42
CA ILE A 29 -0.18 6.90 -4.68
C ILE A 29 0.01 6.12 -3.38
N ALA A 30 0.86 6.61 -2.48
CA ALA A 30 1.08 5.96 -1.20
C ALA A 30 -0.21 5.94 -0.36
N ASN A 31 -0.98 7.02 -0.37
CA ASN A 31 -2.26 7.08 0.33
C ASN A 31 -3.26 6.08 -0.25
N ILE A 32 -3.36 5.98 -1.56
CA ILE A 32 -4.25 5.04 -2.23
C ILE A 32 -3.87 3.60 -1.89
N LEU A 33 -2.59 3.28 -1.95
CA LEU A 33 -2.11 1.95 -1.63
C LEU A 33 -2.33 1.61 -0.16
N GLU A 34 -2.13 2.57 0.73
CA GLU A 34 -2.39 2.37 2.15
C GLU A 34 -3.85 2.05 2.42
N GLU A 35 -4.77 2.75 1.76
CA GLU A 35 -6.20 2.44 1.87
C GLU A 35 -6.52 1.02 1.41
N LYS A 36 -5.95 0.61 0.28
CA LYS A 36 -6.14 -0.75 -0.24
C LYS A 36 -5.56 -1.79 0.70
N MET A 37 -4.37 -1.54 1.23
CA MET A 37 -3.75 -2.44 2.21
C MET A 37 -4.57 -2.55 3.47
N MET A 38 -5.15 -1.45 3.93
CA MET A 38 -6.02 -1.46 5.10
C MET A 38 -7.23 -2.36 4.89
N LYS A 39 -7.88 -2.25 3.74
CA LYS A 39 -9.02 -3.12 3.40
C LYS A 39 -8.62 -4.58 3.35
N ILE A 40 -7.51 -4.89 2.68
CA ILE A 40 -7.02 -6.26 2.59
C ILE A 40 -6.67 -6.79 3.97
N ALA A 41 -6.00 -5.99 4.79
CA ALA A 41 -5.62 -6.36 6.15
C ALA A 41 -6.85 -6.64 7.02
N GLN A 42 -7.87 -5.80 6.92
CA GLN A 42 -9.12 -5.99 7.66
C GLN A 42 -9.82 -7.29 7.24
N GLU A 43 -9.89 -7.57 5.95
CA GLU A 43 -10.47 -8.81 5.44
C GLU A 43 -9.67 -10.03 5.89
N ALA A 44 -8.35 -9.96 5.84
CA ALA A 44 -7.48 -11.04 6.28
C ALA A 44 -7.63 -11.29 7.79
N ALA A 45 -7.71 -10.23 8.58
CA ALA A 45 -7.91 -10.33 10.02
C ALA A 45 -9.29 -10.96 10.34
N ALA A 46 -10.33 -10.58 9.59
CA ALA A 46 -11.66 -11.15 9.77
C ALA A 46 -11.66 -12.63 9.41
N LEU A 47 -10.99 -13.03 8.34
CA LEU A 47 -10.87 -14.43 7.96
C LEU A 47 -10.11 -15.24 9.01
N ALA A 48 -9.00 -14.69 9.52
CA ALA A 48 -8.23 -15.36 10.57
C ALA A 48 -9.08 -15.55 11.84
N LYS A 49 -9.81 -14.52 12.23
CA LYS A 49 -10.72 -14.59 13.39
C LYS A 49 -11.80 -15.63 13.19
N HIS A 50 -12.39 -15.67 11.99
CA HIS A 50 -13.44 -16.64 11.65
C HIS A 50 -12.91 -18.08 11.72
N ALA A 51 -11.65 -18.29 11.35
CA ALA A 51 -10.99 -19.59 11.45
C ALA A 51 -10.45 -19.90 12.85
N GLY A 52 -10.68 -19.02 13.82
CA GLY A 52 -10.20 -19.19 15.19
C GLY A 52 -8.71 -18.94 15.36
N ARG A 53 -8.10 -18.17 14.45
CA ARG A 53 -6.68 -17.88 14.47
C ARG A 53 -6.43 -16.41 14.82
N LYS A 54 -5.31 -16.15 15.48
CA LYS A 54 -4.87 -14.78 15.79
C LYS A 54 -3.81 -14.28 14.80
N THR A 55 -3.24 -15.17 14.05
CA THR A 55 -2.20 -14.86 13.06
C THR A 55 -2.80 -14.88 11.67
N ILE A 56 -2.49 -13.83 10.93
CA ILE A 56 -2.90 -13.72 9.53
C ILE A 56 -1.97 -14.55 8.65
#